data_c57c2ab5a83e447588d2d79231b94ad2
#
_entry.id   c57c2ab5a83e447588d2d79231b94ad2
#
_cell.length_a   1.000
_cell.length_b   1.000
_cell.length_c   1.000
_cell.angle_alpha   90.00
_cell.angle_beta   90.00
_cell.angle_gamma   90.00
#
_symmetry.space_group_name_H-M   'P 1'
#
loop_
_entity.id
_entity.type
_entity.pdbx_description
1 polymer ?
#
loop_
_entity_poly.entity_id
_entity_poly.type
_entity_poly.pdbx_seq_one_letter_code
_entity_poly.pdbx_strand_id
1 'polypeptide(L)'
;PAARMKAGREHRVPLSPRAIEIVEAMEALCQGPYLFPGPKPEGPLSSNAMAMLLRRMKSDVTVHGFRSTFRDWASETTGFSHEVCEMALAHTIANKAEAAYRRGDLFDKRRKLMEAWAGYCASAGSGKVVKLKASRRA
;
A
#
# COMPACT_ATOMS: atom_id res chain seq x y z
N PRO A 1 -1.06 -1.72 -15.77
CA PRO A 1 -0.73 -1.29 -17.14
C PRO A 1 -0.37 0.20 -17.20
N ALA A 2 0.50 0.59 -18.13
CA ALA A 2 0.98 1.97 -18.28
C ALA A 2 -0.16 2.99 -18.44
N ALA A 3 -1.20 2.65 -19.18
CA ALA A 3 -2.36 3.53 -19.42
C ALA A 3 -3.14 3.93 -18.14
N ARG A 4 -2.99 3.19 -17.05
CA ARG A 4 -3.63 3.47 -15.75
C ARG A 4 -2.70 4.16 -14.75
N MET A 5 -1.45 4.38 -15.14
CA MET A 5 -0.44 4.98 -14.27
C MET A 5 -0.19 6.43 -14.64
N LYS A 6 -0.14 7.32 -13.63
CA LYS A 6 0.12 8.76 -13.83
C LYS A 6 1.43 9.03 -14.57
N ALA A 7 2.44 8.18 -14.38
CA ALA A 7 3.74 8.28 -15.03
C ALA A 7 3.79 7.64 -16.44
N GLY A 8 2.69 7.08 -16.95
CA GLY A 8 2.65 6.41 -18.25
C GLY A 8 3.55 5.18 -18.37
N ARG A 9 4.00 4.61 -17.26
CA ARG A 9 4.85 3.41 -17.21
C ARG A 9 4.16 2.32 -16.43
N GLU A 10 4.35 1.07 -16.85
CA GLU A 10 3.86 -0.09 -16.13
C GLU A 10 4.44 -0.13 -14.71
N HIS A 11 3.60 -0.48 -13.74
CA HIS A 11 4.00 -0.68 -12.36
C HIS A 11 3.49 -2.03 -11.84
N ARG A 12 4.41 -2.93 -11.54
CA ARG A 12 4.12 -4.23 -10.94
C ARG A 12 4.26 -4.11 -9.42
N VAL A 13 3.28 -4.60 -8.69
CA VAL A 13 3.27 -4.61 -7.22
C VAL A 13 3.50 -6.04 -6.74
N PRO A 14 4.60 -6.34 -6.02
CA PRO A 14 4.76 -7.64 -5.39
C PRO A 14 3.72 -7.81 -4.30
N LEU A 15 2.96 -8.89 -4.35
CA LEU A 15 1.96 -9.20 -3.34
C LEU A 15 2.58 -10.05 -2.22
N SER A 16 2.25 -9.73 -0.98
CA SER A 16 2.56 -10.57 0.18
C SER A 16 1.65 -11.81 0.21
N PRO A 17 2.01 -12.90 0.94
CA PRO A 17 1.16 -14.07 1.06
C PRO A 17 -0.27 -13.71 1.49
N ARG A 18 -0.42 -12.82 2.48
CA ARG A 18 -1.76 -12.39 2.92
C ARG A 18 -2.54 -11.63 1.84
N ALA A 19 -1.86 -10.84 1.01
CA ALA A 19 -2.52 -10.16 -0.10
C ALA A 19 -2.96 -11.15 -1.19
N ILE A 20 -2.16 -12.21 -1.43
CA ILE A 20 -2.53 -13.29 -2.36
C ILE A 20 -3.78 -14.02 -1.86
N GLU A 21 -3.81 -14.43 -0.60
CA GLU A 21 -4.99 -15.08 0.01
C GLU A 21 -6.26 -14.24 -0.17
N ILE A 22 -6.18 -12.92 0.02
CA ILE A 22 -7.32 -12.02 -0.16
C ILE A 22 -7.74 -11.97 -1.63
N VAL A 23 -6.79 -11.90 -2.56
CA VAL A 23 -7.07 -11.88 -4.00
C VAL A 23 -7.75 -13.19 -4.42
N GLU A 24 -7.21 -14.33 -4.03
CA GLU A 24 -7.77 -15.64 -4.34
C GLU A 24 -9.19 -15.82 -3.77
N ALA A 25 -9.41 -15.42 -2.52
CA ALA A 25 -10.73 -15.46 -1.90
C ALA A 25 -11.75 -14.58 -2.63
N MET A 26 -11.33 -13.39 -3.08
CA MET A 26 -12.20 -12.51 -3.83
C MET A 26 -12.43 -12.98 -5.27
N GLU A 27 -11.42 -13.61 -5.89
CA GLU A 27 -11.55 -14.19 -7.23
C GLU A 27 -12.57 -15.33 -7.24
N ALA A 28 -12.61 -16.15 -6.22
CA ALA A 28 -13.61 -17.22 -6.05
C ALA A 28 -15.04 -16.68 -5.92
N LEU A 29 -15.22 -15.43 -5.48
CA LEU A 29 -16.53 -14.75 -5.36
C LEU A 29 -16.85 -13.83 -6.54
N CYS A 30 -15.91 -13.66 -7.48
CA CYS A 30 -16.02 -12.71 -8.57
C CYS A 30 -17.04 -13.19 -9.60
N GLN A 31 -18.01 -12.33 -9.94
CA GLN A 31 -19.06 -12.59 -10.94
C GLN A 31 -18.95 -11.67 -12.17
N GLY A 32 -17.89 -10.86 -12.25
CA GLY A 32 -17.74 -9.86 -13.29
C GLY A 32 -16.29 -9.47 -13.55
N PRO A 33 -16.03 -8.39 -14.28
CA PRO A 33 -14.68 -8.00 -14.68
C PRO A 33 -13.85 -7.35 -13.55
N TYR A 34 -14.43 -7.16 -12.38
CA TYR A 34 -13.79 -6.49 -11.24
C TYR A 34 -13.62 -7.44 -10.06
N LEU A 35 -12.39 -7.60 -9.59
CA LEU A 35 -12.09 -8.40 -8.41
C LEU A 35 -12.80 -7.89 -7.15
N PHE A 36 -12.91 -6.56 -7.03
CA PHE A 36 -13.69 -5.87 -6.00
C PHE A 36 -14.82 -5.09 -6.68
N PRO A 37 -15.98 -5.69 -6.91
CA PRO A 37 -17.09 -5.04 -7.59
C PRO A 37 -17.72 -3.97 -6.68
N GLY A 38 -18.37 -3.00 -7.33
CA GLY A 38 -19.25 -2.04 -6.68
C GLY A 38 -20.63 -2.65 -6.37
N PRO A 39 -21.63 -1.79 -6.11
CA PRO A 39 -23.02 -2.24 -5.89
C PRO A 39 -23.61 -3.00 -7.09
N LYS A 40 -23.08 -2.75 -8.29
CA LYS A 40 -23.41 -3.50 -9.51
C LYS A 40 -22.22 -4.43 -9.80
N PRO A 41 -22.44 -5.73 -10.06
CA PRO A 41 -21.35 -6.69 -10.32
C PRO A 41 -20.44 -6.29 -11.49
N GLU A 42 -20.99 -5.62 -12.49
CA GLU A 42 -20.27 -5.15 -13.69
C GLU A 42 -19.56 -3.80 -13.50
N GLY A 43 -19.73 -3.17 -12.34
CA GLY A 43 -19.16 -1.86 -12.02
C GLY A 43 -18.02 -1.93 -11.01
N PRO A 44 -17.05 -1.00 -11.06
CA PRO A 44 -15.99 -0.91 -10.08
C PRO A 44 -16.49 -0.38 -8.73
N LEU A 45 -15.71 -0.59 -7.67
CA LEU A 45 -15.87 0.16 -6.44
C LEU A 45 -15.80 1.67 -6.70
N SER A 46 -16.63 2.44 -6.00
CA SER A 46 -16.53 3.90 -6.00
C SER A 46 -15.14 4.34 -5.52
N SER A 47 -14.62 5.42 -6.10
CA SER A 47 -13.37 6.06 -5.65
C SER A 47 -13.37 6.43 -4.17
N ASN A 48 -14.55 6.63 -3.57
CA ASN A 48 -14.72 6.96 -2.15
C ASN A 48 -14.98 5.73 -1.26
N ALA A 49 -15.06 4.52 -1.79
CA ALA A 49 -15.47 3.33 -1.03
C ALA A 49 -14.57 3.10 0.20
N MET A 50 -13.24 3.21 0.06
CA MET A 50 -12.30 3.03 1.17
C MET A 50 -12.43 4.16 2.21
N ALA A 51 -12.60 5.41 1.79
CA ALA A 51 -12.80 6.53 2.71
C ALA A 51 -14.12 6.39 3.50
N MET A 52 -15.18 5.93 2.84
CA MET A 52 -16.46 5.65 3.50
C MET A 52 -16.37 4.47 4.47
N LEU A 53 -15.56 3.46 4.16
CA LEU A 53 -15.29 2.36 5.09
C LEU A 53 -14.60 2.88 6.37
N LEU A 54 -13.54 3.67 6.25
CA LEU A 54 -12.83 4.26 7.38
C LEU A 54 -13.76 5.11 8.26
N ARG A 55 -14.63 5.91 7.65
CA ARG A 55 -15.64 6.70 8.39
C ARG A 55 -16.60 5.79 9.18
N ARG A 56 -17.10 4.70 8.59
CA ARG A 56 -17.95 3.73 9.28
C ARG A 56 -17.24 3.04 10.45
N MET A 57 -15.93 2.80 10.31
CA MET A 57 -15.07 2.28 11.37
C MET A 57 -14.76 3.33 12.45
N LYS A 58 -15.22 4.58 12.29
CA LYS A 58 -14.90 5.72 13.18
C LYS A 58 -13.39 5.93 13.35
N SER A 59 -12.65 5.74 12.28
CA SER A 59 -11.21 5.89 12.26
C SER A 59 -10.82 7.29 11.77
N ASP A 60 -9.92 7.94 12.50
CA ASP A 60 -9.42 9.29 12.19
C ASP A 60 -8.30 9.29 11.13
N VAL A 61 -8.00 8.10 10.55
CA VAL A 61 -7.00 7.97 9.51
C VAL A 61 -7.60 8.18 8.12
N THR A 62 -6.74 8.54 7.16
CA THR A 62 -7.13 8.68 5.75
C THR A 62 -6.54 7.56 4.91
N VAL A 63 -7.16 7.26 3.77
CA VAL A 63 -6.62 6.28 2.81
C VAL A 63 -5.20 6.68 2.36
N HIS A 64 -4.96 7.97 2.16
CA HIS A 64 -3.63 8.48 1.80
C HIS A 64 -2.61 8.32 2.95
N GLY A 65 -3.07 8.42 4.19
CA GLY A 65 -2.23 8.24 5.37
C GLY A 65 -1.54 6.87 5.44
N PHE A 66 -2.19 5.80 4.95
CA PHE A 66 -1.54 4.49 4.87
C PHE A 66 -0.27 4.49 4.01
N ARG A 67 -0.25 5.31 2.96
CA ARG A 67 0.92 5.47 2.10
C ARG A 67 2.07 6.16 2.84
N SER A 68 1.75 7.20 3.62
CA SER A 68 2.73 7.88 4.46
C SER A 68 3.26 6.96 5.55
N THR A 69 2.37 6.25 6.26
CA THR A 69 2.77 5.27 7.29
C THR A 69 3.73 4.21 6.74
N PHE A 70 3.45 3.66 5.56
CA PHE A 70 4.37 2.72 4.92
C PHE A 70 5.74 3.36 4.65
N ARG A 71 5.76 4.60 4.16
CA ARG A 71 6.99 5.29 3.82
C ARG A 71 7.83 5.61 5.06
N ASP A 72 7.18 6.10 6.11
CA ASP A 72 7.82 6.44 7.38
C ASP A 72 8.39 5.18 8.04
N TRP A 73 7.58 4.14 8.16
CA TRP A 73 8.05 2.84 8.65
C TRP A 73 9.25 2.33 7.85
N ALA A 74 9.19 2.34 6.53
CA ALA A 74 10.27 1.83 5.70
C ALA A 74 11.57 2.61 5.89
N SER A 75 11.51 3.94 6.08
CA SER A 75 12.68 4.78 6.28
C SER A 75 13.24 4.75 7.69
N GLU A 76 12.39 4.59 8.70
CA GLU A 76 12.80 4.71 10.10
C GLU A 76 13.18 3.37 10.73
N THR A 77 12.56 2.27 10.25
CA THR A 77 12.71 0.97 10.92
C THR A 77 13.38 -0.09 10.05
N THR A 78 13.74 0.22 8.80
CA THR A 78 14.33 -0.76 7.89
C THR A 78 15.62 -0.27 7.25
N GLY A 79 16.46 -1.22 6.78
CA GLY A 79 17.66 -0.93 6.00
C GLY A 79 17.43 -0.89 4.49
N PHE A 80 16.20 -0.85 4.00
CA PHE A 80 15.93 -0.74 2.56
C PHE A 80 16.31 0.64 2.03
N SER A 81 16.93 0.66 0.84
CA SER A 81 17.34 1.94 0.25
C SER A 81 16.14 2.82 -0.07
N HIS A 82 16.33 4.14 0.04
CA HIS A 82 15.34 5.14 -0.33
C HIS A 82 14.71 4.86 -1.70
N GLU A 83 15.54 4.47 -2.65
CA GLU A 83 15.12 4.11 -4.01
C GLU A 83 14.10 2.97 -4.05
N VAL A 84 14.33 1.89 -3.30
CA VAL A 84 13.39 0.75 -3.23
C VAL A 84 12.05 1.19 -2.65
N CYS A 85 12.07 2.03 -1.62
CA CYS A 85 10.88 2.56 -0.98
C CYS A 85 10.06 3.47 -1.92
N GLU A 86 10.74 4.38 -2.62
CA GLU A 86 10.09 5.28 -3.59
C GLU A 86 9.49 4.50 -4.77
N MET A 87 10.22 3.51 -5.28
CA MET A 87 9.71 2.66 -6.35
C MET A 87 8.53 1.77 -5.91
N ALA A 88 8.50 1.31 -4.67
CA ALA A 88 7.35 0.58 -4.14
C ALA A 88 6.08 1.43 -4.14
N LEU A 89 6.23 2.73 -3.95
CA LEU A 89 5.14 3.71 -3.98
C LEU A 89 4.84 4.26 -5.38
N ALA A 90 5.47 3.76 -6.43
CA ALA A 90 5.36 4.29 -7.79
C ALA A 90 5.68 5.80 -7.89
N HIS A 91 6.58 6.30 -7.02
CA HIS A 91 7.04 7.67 -7.12
C HIS A 91 7.98 7.82 -8.32
N THR A 92 7.86 8.94 -9.01
CA THR A 92 8.79 9.29 -10.09
C THR A 92 10.12 9.77 -9.48
N ILE A 93 11.21 9.31 -10.06
CA ILE A 93 12.55 9.79 -9.69
C ILE A 93 12.70 11.20 -10.24
N ALA A 94 12.92 12.16 -9.34
CA ALA A 94 13.05 13.56 -9.72
C ALA A 94 14.31 13.83 -10.59
N ASN A 95 15.38 13.06 -10.38
CA ASN A 95 16.61 13.19 -11.14
C ASN A 95 16.52 12.46 -12.49
N LYS A 96 16.42 13.23 -13.57
CA LYS A 96 16.33 12.70 -14.95
C LYS A 96 17.56 11.89 -15.37
N ALA A 97 18.76 12.26 -14.91
CA ALA A 97 19.97 11.53 -15.21
C ALA A 97 19.96 10.15 -14.55
N GLU A 98 19.59 10.07 -13.28
CA GLU A 98 19.42 8.81 -12.55
C GLU A 98 18.33 7.93 -13.18
N ALA A 99 17.22 8.51 -13.58
CA ALA A 99 16.14 7.81 -14.26
C ALA A 99 16.56 7.19 -15.60
N ALA A 100 17.47 7.83 -16.34
CA ALA A 100 17.98 7.34 -17.62
C ALA A 100 18.89 6.11 -17.50
N TYR A 101 19.66 6.01 -16.41
CA TYR A 101 20.54 4.86 -16.15
C TYR A 101 19.80 3.64 -15.59
N ARG A 102 18.57 3.81 -15.16
CA ARG A 102 17.79 2.77 -14.49
C ARG A 102 17.00 1.93 -15.48
N ARG A 103 17.46 0.70 -15.72
CA ARG A 103 16.81 -0.27 -16.62
C ARG A 103 15.86 -1.24 -15.94
N GLY A 104 15.93 -1.37 -14.61
CA GLY A 104 15.13 -2.33 -13.84
C GLY A 104 14.12 -1.66 -12.89
N ASP A 105 13.11 -2.42 -12.47
CA ASP A 105 12.08 -1.97 -11.53
C ASP A 105 12.33 -2.40 -10.07
N LEU A 106 13.49 -2.99 -9.78
CA LEU A 106 13.89 -3.51 -8.47
C LEU A 106 12.87 -4.48 -7.87
N PHE A 107 12.19 -5.26 -8.71
CA PHE A 107 11.03 -6.08 -8.29
C PHE A 107 11.36 -7.00 -7.11
N ASP A 108 12.51 -7.70 -7.13
CA ASP A 108 12.89 -8.62 -6.05
C ASP A 108 13.23 -7.90 -4.74
N LYS A 109 13.84 -6.71 -4.82
CA LYS A 109 14.08 -5.88 -3.63
C LYS A 109 12.76 -5.35 -3.06
N ARG A 110 11.83 -4.92 -3.92
CA ARG A 110 10.49 -4.50 -3.52
C ARG A 110 9.67 -5.65 -2.95
N ARG A 111 9.84 -6.89 -3.44
CA ARG A 111 9.20 -8.07 -2.87
C ARG A 111 9.61 -8.25 -1.40
N LYS A 112 10.90 -8.21 -1.10
CA LYS A 112 11.41 -8.30 0.28
C LYS A 112 10.87 -7.18 1.17
N LEU A 113 10.78 -5.96 0.66
CA LEU A 113 10.18 -4.83 1.38
C LEU A 113 8.70 -5.07 1.68
N MET A 114 7.91 -5.59 0.72
CA MET A 114 6.49 -5.87 0.92
C MET A 114 6.25 -7.04 1.88
N GLU A 115 7.13 -8.04 1.88
CA GLU A 115 7.11 -9.15 2.86
C GLU A 115 7.38 -8.62 4.28
N ALA A 116 8.40 -7.76 4.43
CA ALA A 116 8.71 -7.12 5.71
C ALA A 116 7.56 -6.23 6.21
N TRP A 117 6.92 -5.48 5.31
CA TRP A 117 5.74 -4.68 5.62
C TRP A 117 4.56 -5.54 6.09
N ALA A 118 4.29 -6.65 5.41
CA ALA A 118 3.24 -7.58 5.82
C ALA A 118 3.50 -8.16 7.21
N GLY A 119 4.75 -8.52 7.52
CA GLY A 119 5.17 -8.96 8.84
C GLY A 119 4.95 -7.88 9.92
N TYR A 120 5.31 -6.63 9.62
CA TYR A 120 5.06 -5.50 10.52
C TYR A 120 3.56 -5.30 10.79
N CYS A 121 2.74 -5.29 9.76
CA CYS A 121 1.28 -5.15 9.90
C CYS A 121 0.67 -6.30 10.74
N ALA A 122 1.16 -7.52 10.57
CA ALA A 122 0.70 -8.67 11.35
C ALA A 122 1.13 -8.57 12.83
N SER A 123 2.35 -8.09 13.11
CA SER A 123 2.87 -7.94 14.47
C SER A 123 2.23 -6.78 15.22
N ALA A 124 1.93 -5.67 14.54
CA ALA A 124 1.29 -4.50 15.14
C ALA A 124 -0.12 -4.81 15.70
N GLY A 125 -0.80 -5.81 15.13
CA GLY A 125 -2.10 -6.28 15.64
C GLY A 125 -2.02 -7.02 16.98
N SER A 126 -0.84 -7.45 17.43
CA SER A 126 -0.61 -8.15 18.71
C SER A 126 -0.12 -7.24 19.84
N GLY A 127 0.19 -5.97 19.56
CA GLY A 127 0.64 -4.99 20.52
C GLY A 127 -0.47 -4.48 21.45
N LYS A 128 -0.27 -4.50 22.79
CA LYS A 128 -1.14 -3.81 23.73
C LYS A 128 -1.10 -2.30 23.43
N VAL A 129 -2.24 -1.74 23.07
CA VAL A 129 -2.38 -0.28 22.94
C VAL A 129 -2.26 0.33 24.33
N VAL A 130 -1.11 0.92 24.64
CA VAL A 130 -0.90 1.70 25.88
C VAL A 130 -1.50 3.09 25.63
N LYS A 131 -2.61 3.40 26.30
CA LYS A 131 -3.16 4.76 26.31
C LYS A 131 -2.15 5.69 26.98
N LEU A 132 -1.56 6.62 26.23
CA LEU A 132 -0.77 7.70 26.79
C LEU A 132 -1.69 8.57 27.66
N LYS A 133 -1.39 8.66 28.97
CA LYS A 133 -2.06 9.61 29.85
C LYS A 133 -1.71 11.03 29.38
N ALA A 134 -2.72 11.80 29.01
CA ALA A 134 -2.53 13.21 28.74
C ALA A 134 -1.96 13.88 30.01
N SER A 135 -0.76 14.44 29.90
CA SER A 135 -0.18 15.27 30.95
C SER A 135 -1.03 16.54 31.08
N ARG A 136 -1.74 16.70 32.19
CA ARG A 136 -2.34 17.98 32.53
C ARG A 136 -1.20 18.95 32.79
N ARG A 137 -1.03 19.93 31.93
CA ARG A 137 -0.25 21.12 32.24
C ARG A 137 -1.04 21.90 33.32
N ALA A 138 -0.39 22.09 34.46
CA ALA A 138 -0.80 23.04 35.46
C ALA A 138 -0.55 24.48 34.98
#